data_0e5cb4a8d18f0deadf1510570d30d193
#
_entry.id   0e5cb4a8d18f0deadf1510570d30d193
#
_cell.length_a   1.000
_cell.length_b   1.000
_cell.length_c   1.000
_cell.angle_alpha   90.00
_cell.angle_beta   90.00
_cell.angle_gamma   90.00
#
_symmetry.space_group_name_H-M   'P 1'
#
loop_
_entity.id
_entity.type
_entity.pdbx_description
1 polymer ?
#
loop_
_entity_poly.entity_id
_entity_poly.type
_entity_poly.pdbx_seq_one_letter_code
_entity_poly.pdbx_strand_id
1 'polypeptide(L)'
;MPVPVPHQRTVVLPHQAGPADDACADTARVADAPGAGDATAQGTSAPAPQGSPEPGQPQAAEQRLSADHGPLHQGLTLLLIGEDPNSHVPEMWDWAGRKVRLRTARNLTEAERLLTDDVHCILLDLPPAERTADRDSGDAGAPGDELGILRDVLRMATSHAVLVLTYETDAERAADAVRVGAQDYLFRDELDGAVLSRAVRYAVERKRADLAQRQLTESRMLAQENARLERGLLPTPLLDGSDLRFAACYRPGRSRALLGGDFYDTVRTPDGTVHAMIGDVCGHGPDEAALGVELRIAWRALTFAGLCGDELLATLQKVLEHERADDEIFATLCTVDISADGRRAGLCLAGHPAPLLARAGEHPQLLPYEFGGPALGLLPHARWPRRQVELGGSWSLMMYTDGLIEGRIGKGNQRLGQEGMTELVSRQMAAGLSGEELLDASVREVRDLNGGELTDDVAVLLLDRR
;
A
#
# COMPACT_ATOMS: atom_id res chain seq x y z
N MET A 1 40.28 9.16 -37.83
CA MET A 1 40.78 8.04 -37.05
C MET A 1 39.71 7.66 -36.04
N PRO A 2 39.06 6.51 -36.13
CA PRO A 2 38.06 6.08 -35.18
C PRO A 2 38.71 5.46 -33.93
N VAL A 3 38.18 5.78 -32.77
CA VAL A 3 38.57 5.27 -31.44
C VAL A 3 37.98 3.86 -31.26
N PRO A 4 38.69 2.89 -30.73
CA PRO A 4 38.19 1.53 -30.59
C PRO A 4 37.27 1.38 -29.35
N VAL A 5 36.14 0.66 -29.56
CA VAL A 5 35.17 0.25 -28.53
C VAL A 5 35.74 -0.93 -27.75
N PRO A 6 35.71 -0.96 -26.40
CA PRO A 6 36.15 -2.10 -25.63
C PRO A 6 35.14 -3.24 -25.64
N HIS A 7 35.65 -4.47 -25.82
CA HIS A 7 34.89 -5.72 -25.82
C HIS A 7 34.24 -6.01 -24.44
N GLN A 8 32.97 -6.35 -24.47
CA GLN A 8 32.26 -6.94 -23.35
C GLN A 8 32.78 -8.33 -23.02
N ARG A 9 33.24 -8.54 -21.79
CA ARG A 9 33.52 -9.86 -21.24
C ARG A 9 32.25 -10.48 -20.69
N THR A 10 31.84 -11.58 -21.29
CA THR A 10 30.79 -12.47 -20.80
C THR A 10 31.30 -13.21 -19.58
N VAL A 11 30.71 -13.02 -18.41
CA VAL A 11 30.97 -13.81 -17.20
C VAL A 11 30.01 -15.00 -17.22
N VAL A 12 30.55 -16.20 -17.35
CA VAL A 12 29.83 -17.47 -17.22
C VAL A 12 29.82 -17.84 -15.74
N LEU A 13 28.61 -17.93 -15.15
CA LEU A 13 28.42 -18.45 -13.79
C LEU A 13 28.32 -19.99 -13.82
N PRO A 14 28.92 -20.72 -12.87
CA PRO A 14 28.84 -22.18 -12.81
C PRO A 14 27.48 -22.66 -12.30
N HIS A 15 26.96 -23.72 -12.91
CA HIS A 15 25.80 -24.50 -12.51
C HIS A 15 25.96 -25.06 -11.10
N GLN A 16 25.02 -24.80 -10.21
CA GLN A 16 24.87 -25.56 -8.96
C GLN A 16 23.93 -26.74 -9.17
N ALA A 17 24.45 -27.92 -8.79
CA ALA A 17 23.74 -29.19 -8.76
C ALA A 17 22.74 -29.20 -7.58
N GLY A 18 21.54 -29.77 -7.82
CA GLY A 18 20.50 -29.95 -6.80
C GLY A 18 20.85 -31.10 -5.83
N PRO A 19 20.25 -31.11 -4.64
CA PRO A 19 20.42 -32.17 -3.67
C PRO A 19 19.52 -33.38 -3.96
N ALA A 20 20.08 -34.54 -3.74
CA ALA A 20 19.46 -35.85 -3.81
C ALA A 20 18.59 -36.15 -2.59
N ASP A 21 17.49 -36.86 -2.85
CA ASP A 21 16.65 -37.52 -1.88
C ASP A 21 17.40 -38.53 -1.03
N ASP A 22 17.17 -38.58 0.27
CA ASP A 22 17.28 -39.81 1.04
C ASP A 22 16.18 -39.91 2.11
N ALA A 23 15.39 -40.95 1.93
CA ALA A 23 14.35 -41.41 2.84
C ALA A 23 14.93 -42.41 3.84
N CYS A 24 14.55 -42.36 5.10
CA CYS A 24 14.45 -43.55 5.97
C CYS A 24 13.59 -43.22 7.20
N ALA A 25 12.55 -43.76 7.26
CA ALA A 25 11.67 -44.68 7.96
C ALA A 25 11.98 -44.94 9.47
N ASP A 26 10.89 -44.84 10.23
CA ASP A 26 10.37 -45.79 11.25
C ASP A 26 11.01 -45.77 12.66
N THR A 27 10.24 -45.58 13.68
CA THR A 27 9.53 -46.61 14.50
C THR A 27 8.85 -46.02 15.73
N ALA A 28 7.68 -46.57 15.95
CA ALA A 28 6.72 -46.39 17.05
C ALA A 28 7.17 -46.98 18.41
N ARG A 29 6.52 -46.52 19.52
CA ARG A 29 5.92 -47.31 20.64
C ARG A 29 5.47 -46.34 21.74
N VAL A 30 4.19 -46.18 22.02
CA VAL A 30 3.21 -46.90 22.88
C VAL A 30 3.77 -47.38 24.24
N ALA A 31 3.17 -46.85 25.31
CA ALA A 31 2.77 -47.46 26.58
C ALA A 31 2.23 -46.36 27.52
N ASP A 32 1.02 -46.39 27.85
CA ASP A 32 0.22 -47.01 28.92
C ASP A 32 0.04 -46.14 30.17
N ALA A 33 -1.25 -45.89 30.48
CA ALA A 33 -1.75 -45.45 31.76
C ALA A 33 -1.81 -46.70 32.73
N PRO A 34 -1.94 -46.55 34.05
CA PRO A 34 -3.26 -46.41 34.61
C PRO A 34 -3.34 -45.73 36.02
N GLY A 35 -4.57 -45.51 36.51
CA GLY A 35 -4.85 -45.55 37.93
C GLY A 35 -5.84 -44.51 38.47
N ALA A 36 -7.03 -44.97 38.67
CA ALA A 36 -8.15 -44.34 39.32
C ALA A 36 -7.92 -44.05 40.82
N GLY A 37 -8.61 -43.05 41.34
CA GLY A 37 -8.76 -42.78 42.77
C GLY A 37 -9.97 -41.90 43.05
N ASP A 38 -11.01 -42.53 43.45
CA ASP A 38 -12.32 -42.04 43.88
C ASP A 38 -12.22 -41.31 45.23
N ALA A 39 -12.89 -40.17 45.41
CA ALA A 39 -13.34 -39.68 46.71
C ALA A 39 -14.42 -38.61 46.59
N THR A 40 -15.57 -39.02 46.99
CA THR A 40 -16.80 -38.28 47.29
C THR A 40 -16.60 -37.23 48.41
N ALA A 41 -17.26 -36.03 48.30
CA ALA A 41 -18.12 -35.43 49.33
C ALA A 41 -18.70 -34.06 48.92
N GLN A 42 -20.01 -34.00 48.90
CA GLN A 42 -20.96 -32.99 49.45
C GLN A 42 -20.64 -31.50 49.30
N GLY A 43 -21.27 -30.73 48.44
CA GLY A 43 -22.60 -30.12 48.65
C GLY A 43 -22.55 -28.80 49.42
N THR A 44 -22.56 -27.64 48.73
CA THR A 44 -23.32 -26.47 49.15
C THR A 44 -23.61 -25.56 47.94
N SER A 45 -24.86 -25.24 47.80
CA SER A 45 -25.45 -24.39 46.79
C SER A 45 -25.16 -22.92 47.02
N ALA A 46 -24.75 -22.17 46.01
CA ALA A 46 -24.88 -20.74 45.93
C ALA A 46 -25.18 -20.33 44.46
N PRO A 47 -25.87 -19.19 44.22
CA PRO A 47 -26.69 -18.99 43.03
C PRO A 47 -25.90 -18.58 41.82
N ALA A 48 -26.47 -18.91 40.65
CA ALA A 48 -25.93 -18.60 39.32
C ALA A 48 -25.83 -17.08 39.06
N PRO A 49 -24.75 -16.59 38.44
CA PRO A 49 -24.77 -15.33 37.72
C PRO A 49 -25.29 -15.54 36.31
N GLN A 50 -26.23 -14.68 35.96
CA GLN A 50 -26.83 -14.57 34.65
C GLN A 50 -25.86 -14.03 33.61
N GLY A 51 -25.90 -14.61 32.40
CA GLY A 51 -25.66 -13.91 31.14
C GLY A 51 -24.20 -13.72 30.74
N SER A 52 -23.63 -14.75 30.09
CA SER A 52 -22.54 -14.54 29.13
C SER A 52 -23.12 -13.90 27.85
N PRO A 53 -22.51 -12.86 27.29
CA PRO A 53 -22.91 -12.39 25.95
C PRO A 53 -22.42 -13.39 24.89
N GLU A 54 -23.33 -13.78 24.02
CA GLU A 54 -23.03 -14.54 22.80
C GLU A 54 -21.96 -13.80 21.94
N PRO A 55 -21.12 -14.53 21.20
CA PRO A 55 -20.16 -13.92 20.30
C PRO A 55 -20.91 -13.19 19.17
N GLY A 56 -20.77 -11.87 19.18
CA GLY A 56 -21.32 -10.99 18.16
C GLY A 56 -20.91 -11.41 16.75
N GLN A 57 -21.91 -11.64 15.93
CA GLN A 57 -21.80 -11.91 14.50
C GLN A 57 -21.05 -10.78 13.78
N PRO A 58 -20.32 -11.04 12.68
CA PRO A 58 -19.59 -10.04 11.91
C PRO A 58 -20.55 -9.24 11.00
N GLN A 59 -21.41 -8.42 11.55
CA GLN A 59 -22.31 -7.54 10.79
C GLN A 59 -21.66 -6.21 10.40
N ALA A 60 -20.50 -5.86 10.93
CA ALA A 60 -19.83 -4.60 10.64
C ALA A 60 -18.98 -4.60 9.35
N ALA A 61 -18.63 -5.76 8.81
CA ALA A 61 -17.87 -5.86 7.55
C ALA A 61 -18.78 -5.82 6.31
N GLU A 62 -20.01 -6.34 6.42
CA GLU A 62 -20.99 -6.29 5.31
C GLU A 62 -21.60 -4.90 5.10
N GLN A 63 -21.64 -4.06 6.14
CA GLN A 63 -22.18 -2.68 6.02
C GLN A 63 -21.20 -1.69 5.37
N ARG A 64 -19.92 -1.99 5.25
CA ARG A 64 -18.95 -1.13 4.55
C ARG A 64 -18.80 -1.46 3.06
N LEU A 65 -19.20 -2.63 2.62
CA LEU A 65 -19.26 -3.01 1.20
C LEU A 65 -20.54 -2.54 0.48
N SER A 66 -21.54 -2.04 1.23
CA SER A 66 -22.79 -1.53 0.67
C SER A 66 -22.84 -0.01 0.48
N ALA A 67 -21.77 0.73 0.78
CA ALA A 67 -21.77 2.20 0.68
C ALA A 67 -21.26 2.75 -0.67
N ASP A 68 -20.76 1.88 -1.57
CA ASP A 68 -20.27 2.31 -2.89
C ASP A 68 -21.14 1.83 -4.07
N HIS A 69 -22.38 1.46 -3.77
CA HIS A 69 -23.42 1.31 -4.77
C HIS A 69 -24.07 2.69 -4.98
N GLY A 70 -23.44 3.48 -5.85
CA GLY A 70 -24.03 4.70 -6.37
C GLY A 70 -25.48 4.46 -6.83
N PRO A 71 -26.30 5.47 -6.96
CA PRO A 71 -27.73 5.49 -6.68
C PRO A 71 -28.54 4.55 -7.56
N LEU A 72 -28.80 3.33 -7.12
CA LEU A 72 -29.84 2.43 -7.65
C LEU A 72 -31.26 3.01 -7.59
N HIS A 73 -31.40 4.28 -7.15
CA HIS A 73 -32.67 4.99 -7.08
C HIS A 73 -33.00 5.83 -8.32
N GLN A 74 -32.06 6.02 -9.24
CA GLN A 74 -32.31 6.66 -10.54
C GLN A 74 -32.55 5.59 -11.59
N GLY A 75 -33.70 5.67 -12.31
CA GLY A 75 -34.05 4.72 -13.37
C GLY A 75 -32.98 4.64 -14.45
N LEU A 76 -32.94 3.50 -15.16
CA LEU A 76 -31.99 3.25 -16.24
C LEU A 76 -32.09 4.32 -17.33
N THR A 77 -30.95 4.88 -17.76
CA THR A 77 -30.85 5.86 -18.84
C THR A 77 -29.99 5.29 -19.96
N LEU A 78 -30.47 5.36 -21.18
CA LEU A 78 -29.82 4.91 -22.39
C LEU A 78 -29.56 6.08 -23.33
N LEU A 79 -28.47 6.01 -24.11
CA LEU A 79 -28.15 6.93 -25.19
C LEU A 79 -28.21 6.18 -26.51
N LEU A 80 -29.18 6.49 -27.36
CA LEU A 80 -29.25 5.99 -28.73
C LEU A 80 -28.47 6.94 -29.66
N ILE A 81 -27.53 6.38 -30.41
CA ILE A 81 -26.76 7.09 -31.42
C ILE A 81 -27.16 6.53 -32.78
N GLY A 82 -27.75 7.36 -33.64
CA GLY A 82 -28.19 6.96 -34.97
C GLY A 82 -28.70 8.13 -35.80
N GLU A 83 -28.62 8.01 -37.13
CA GLU A 83 -29.03 9.07 -38.07
C GLU A 83 -30.54 9.29 -38.15
N ASP A 84 -31.34 8.25 -37.90
CA ASP A 84 -32.79 8.32 -37.94
C ASP A 84 -33.40 8.58 -36.57
N PRO A 85 -33.85 9.81 -36.23
CA PRO A 85 -34.48 10.12 -34.97
C PRO A 85 -35.82 9.41 -34.76
N ASN A 86 -36.41 8.85 -35.86
CA ASN A 86 -37.66 8.07 -35.81
C ASN A 86 -37.41 6.56 -35.66
N SER A 87 -36.16 6.14 -35.50
CA SER A 87 -35.86 4.75 -35.26
C SER A 87 -36.63 4.27 -34.03
N HIS A 88 -37.66 3.45 -34.27
CA HIS A 88 -38.53 2.99 -33.20
C HIS A 88 -37.79 2.03 -32.27
N VAL A 89 -37.37 2.54 -31.12
CA VAL A 89 -36.89 1.71 -30.04
C VAL A 89 -38.08 1.35 -29.17
N PRO A 90 -38.37 0.05 -28.90
CA PRO A 90 -39.50 -0.36 -28.09
C PRO A 90 -39.44 0.21 -26.67
N GLU A 91 -40.59 0.39 -26.04
CA GLU A 91 -40.62 0.78 -24.63
C GLU A 91 -39.96 -0.28 -23.77
N MET A 92 -39.10 0.16 -22.84
CA MET A 92 -38.31 -0.68 -21.95
C MET A 92 -38.59 -0.36 -20.49
N TRP A 93 -38.39 -1.37 -19.65
CA TRP A 93 -38.56 -1.29 -18.21
C TRP A 93 -37.27 -1.76 -17.52
N ASP A 94 -36.84 -1.01 -16.50
CA ASP A 94 -35.70 -1.41 -15.68
C ASP A 94 -36.07 -2.60 -14.75
N TRP A 95 -35.09 -3.08 -13.96
CA TRP A 95 -35.28 -4.17 -13.00
C TRP A 95 -36.26 -3.84 -11.86
N ALA A 96 -36.56 -2.56 -11.63
CA ALA A 96 -37.52 -2.09 -10.64
C ALA A 96 -38.90 -1.79 -11.23
N GLY A 97 -39.13 -2.16 -12.50
CA GLY A 97 -40.37 -1.92 -13.22
C GLY A 97 -40.62 -0.46 -13.58
N ARG A 98 -39.56 0.38 -13.64
CA ARG A 98 -39.66 1.78 -14.04
C ARG A 98 -39.33 1.91 -15.53
N LYS A 99 -40.00 2.86 -16.19
CA LYS A 99 -39.73 3.17 -17.60
C LYS A 99 -38.30 3.68 -17.78
N VAL A 100 -37.56 3.06 -18.73
CA VAL A 100 -36.20 3.46 -19.08
C VAL A 100 -36.22 4.81 -19.78
N ARG A 101 -35.30 5.70 -19.43
CA ARG A 101 -35.13 6.99 -20.11
C ARG A 101 -34.26 6.81 -21.34
N LEU A 102 -34.73 7.29 -22.49
CA LEU A 102 -33.99 7.27 -23.74
C LEU A 102 -33.58 8.69 -24.12
N ARG A 103 -32.31 8.91 -24.36
CA ARG A 103 -31.75 10.10 -25.02
C ARG A 103 -31.35 9.71 -26.43
N THR A 104 -31.45 10.62 -27.39
CA THR A 104 -31.10 10.35 -28.78
C THR A 104 -30.12 11.37 -29.32
N ALA A 105 -29.06 10.90 -29.96
CA ALA A 105 -28.04 11.69 -30.63
C ALA A 105 -27.95 11.27 -32.11
N ARG A 106 -27.88 12.24 -33.01
CA ARG A 106 -27.80 12.00 -34.48
C ARG A 106 -26.36 11.77 -34.96
N ASN A 107 -25.39 12.18 -34.18
CA ASN A 107 -23.98 12.10 -34.51
C ASN A 107 -23.13 12.05 -33.23
N LEU A 108 -21.82 11.80 -33.39
CA LEU A 108 -20.89 11.69 -32.27
C LEU A 108 -20.76 12.97 -31.43
N THR A 109 -20.77 14.14 -32.10
CA THR A 109 -20.67 15.44 -31.38
C THR A 109 -21.87 15.69 -30.47
N GLU A 110 -23.07 15.28 -30.90
CA GLU A 110 -24.26 15.35 -30.05
C GLU A 110 -24.23 14.31 -28.95
N ALA A 111 -23.71 13.10 -29.27
CA ALA A 111 -23.54 12.02 -28.30
C ALA A 111 -22.59 12.41 -27.16
N GLU A 112 -21.45 13.05 -27.45
CA GLU A 112 -20.51 13.54 -26.44
C GLU A 112 -21.19 14.50 -25.43
N ARG A 113 -22.08 15.38 -25.90
CA ARG A 113 -22.79 16.32 -25.04
C ARG A 113 -23.86 15.67 -24.16
N LEU A 114 -24.42 14.55 -24.63
CA LEU A 114 -25.49 13.81 -23.96
C LEU A 114 -24.95 12.66 -23.09
N LEU A 115 -23.68 12.30 -23.24
CA LEU A 115 -22.99 11.26 -22.47
C LEU A 115 -22.57 11.85 -21.10
N THR A 116 -23.42 11.64 -20.14
CA THR A 116 -23.23 12.08 -18.77
C THR A 116 -23.20 10.85 -17.83
N ASP A 117 -22.74 11.01 -16.60
CA ASP A 117 -22.56 9.91 -15.63
C ASP A 117 -23.84 9.10 -15.35
N ASP A 118 -25.02 9.64 -15.66
CA ASP A 118 -26.29 8.94 -15.50
C ASP A 118 -26.67 8.06 -16.71
N VAL A 119 -25.90 8.08 -17.80
CA VAL A 119 -26.06 7.16 -18.91
C VAL A 119 -25.46 5.80 -18.53
N HIS A 120 -26.22 4.73 -18.68
CA HIS A 120 -25.80 3.38 -18.31
C HIS A 120 -25.36 2.53 -19.50
N CYS A 121 -25.98 2.74 -20.65
CA CYS A 121 -25.71 1.99 -21.87
C CYS A 121 -25.92 2.85 -23.10
N ILE A 122 -25.11 2.63 -24.11
CA ILE A 122 -25.22 3.23 -25.45
C ILE A 122 -25.79 2.17 -26.40
N LEU A 123 -26.80 2.55 -27.13
CA LEU A 123 -27.33 1.82 -28.30
C LEU A 123 -26.79 2.52 -29.54
N LEU A 124 -25.89 1.86 -30.27
CA LEU A 124 -25.35 2.37 -31.51
C LEU A 124 -26.12 1.75 -32.69
N ASP A 125 -26.85 2.57 -33.42
CA ASP A 125 -27.56 2.15 -34.62
C ASP A 125 -26.65 2.21 -35.84
N LEU A 126 -26.27 1.06 -36.37
CA LEU A 126 -25.47 0.96 -37.59
C LEU A 126 -26.40 0.97 -38.81
N PRO A 127 -26.18 1.89 -39.79
CA PRO A 127 -26.93 1.89 -41.03
C PRO A 127 -26.67 0.61 -41.84
N PRO A 128 -27.62 0.14 -42.70
CA PRO A 128 -27.40 -1.00 -43.58
C PRO A 128 -26.15 -0.81 -44.44
N ALA A 129 -25.42 -1.88 -44.72
CA ALA A 129 -24.19 -1.84 -45.54
C ALA A 129 -24.39 -1.23 -46.94
N GLU A 130 -25.55 -1.41 -47.55
CA GLU A 130 -25.89 -0.84 -48.85
C GLU A 130 -25.92 0.70 -48.88
N ARG A 131 -26.21 1.37 -47.73
CA ARG A 131 -26.20 2.84 -47.64
C ARG A 131 -24.81 3.44 -47.45
N THR A 132 -23.82 2.67 -47.08
CA THR A 132 -22.44 3.13 -46.95
C THR A 132 -21.71 3.20 -48.28
N ALA A 133 -22.14 2.43 -49.28
CA ALA A 133 -21.57 2.44 -50.65
C ALA A 133 -21.92 3.70 -51.48
N ASP A 134 -23.02 4.38 -51.15
CA ASP A 134 -23.50 5.57 -51.93
C ASP A 134 -22.89 6.90 -51.42
N ARG A 135 -22.05 6.90 -50.36
CA ARG A 135 -21.42 8.12 -49.82
C ARG A 135 -20.02 8.41 -50.39
N ASP A 136 -19.79 8.06 -51.63
CA ASP A 136 -18.55 8.39 -52.34
C ASP A 136 -18.62 9.86 -52.86
N SER A 137 -18.58 10.81 -51.91
CA SER A 137 -18.37 12.23 -52.21
C SER A 137 -17.49 12.89 -51.15
N GLY A 138 -16.18 12.77 -51.32
CA GLY A 138 -15.26 13.90 -51.12
C GLY A 138 -14.65 14.11 -49.75
N ASP A 139 -14.49 13.10 -48.91
CA ASP A 139 -13.51 13.18 -47.81
C ASP A 139 -12.84 11.81 -47.63
N ALA A 140 -11.50 11.77 -47.73
CA ALA A 140 -10.72 10.55 -47.86
C ALA A 140 -10.61 9.81 -46.51
N GLY A 141 -11.66 9.12 -46.11
CA GLY A 141 -11.62 7.98 -45.22
C GLY A 141 -11.25 6.74 -46.02
N ALA A 142 -10.28 5.95 -45.55
CA ALA A 142 -9.86 4.73 -46.23
C ALA A 142 -11.05 3.82 -46.59
N PRO A 143 -11.13 3.26 -47.80
CA PRO A 143 -12.20 2.35 -48.17
C PRO A 143 -12.12 1.10 -47.31
N GLY A 144 -13.13 0.86 -46.44
CA GLY A 144 -13.26 -0.37 -45.68
C GLY A 144 -13.47 -0.27 -44.16
N ASP A 145 -13.56 0.92 -43.57
CA ASP A 145 -13.81 1.00 -42.11
C ASP A 145 -15.32 1.11 -41.78
N GLU A 146 -16.05 0.00 -42.03
CA GLU A 146 -17.50 -0.09 -41.76
C GLU A 146 -17.84 0.02 -40.26
N LEU A 147 -16.84 -0.16 -39.37
CA LEU A 147 -16.97 -0.08 -37.89
C LEU A 147 -16.25 1.13 -37.31
N GLY A 148 -15.82 2.11 -38.10
CA GLY A 148 -15.13 3.31 -37.64
C GLY A 148 -15.92 4.07 -36.57
N ILE A 149 -17.22 4.28 -36.81
CA ILE A 149 -18.11 4.93 -35.84
C ILE A 149 -18.20 4.16 -34.51
N LEU A 150 -18.20 2.83 -34.55
CA LEU A 150 -18.18 2.02 -33.32
C LEU A 150 -16.88 2.21 -32.54
N ARG A 151 -15.73 2.25 -33.21
CA ARG A 151 -14.43 2.50 -32.53
C ARG A 151 -14.39 3.87 -31.88
N ASP A 152 -14.97 4.88 -32.53
CA ASP A 152 -15.06 6.22 -31.98
C ASP A 152 -15.97 6.26 -30.75
N VAL A 153 -17.12 5.59 -30.78
CA VAL A 153 -18.01 5.46 -29.63
C VAL A 153 -17.32 4.72 -28.48
N LEU A 154 -16.61 3.64 -28.76
CA LEU A 154 -15.89 2.87 -27.74
C LEU A 154 -14.75 3.67 -27.09
N ARG A 155 -14.07 4.54 -27.84
CA ARG A 155 -13.05 5.45 -27.31
C ARG A 155 -13.65 6.54 -26.43
N MET A 156 -14.79 7.11 -26.83
CA MET A 156 -15.51 8.13 -26.09
C MET A 156 -16.13 7.58 -24.79
N ALA A 157 -16.66 6.36 -24.82
CA ALA A 157 -17.50 5.76 -23.81
C ALA A 157 -16.82 4.57 -23.08
N THR A 158 -15.59 4.76 -22.60
CA THR A 158 -14.77 3.70 -21.98
C THR A 158 -15.40 3.05 -20.75
N SER A 159 -16.25 3.78 -20.01
CA SER A 159 -16.94 3.32 -18.81
C SER A 159 -18.36 2.78 -19.06
N HIS A 160 -18.89 2.93 -20.28
CA HIS A 160 -20.28 2.60 -20.61
C HIS A 160 -20.39 1.28 -21.38
N ALA A 161 -21.51 0.58 -21.23
CA ALA A 161 -21.84 -0.54 -22.08
C ALA A 161 -22.27 -0.03 -23.47
N VAL A 162 -21.84 -0.70 -24.53
CA VAL A 162 -22.20 -0.37 -25.91
C VAL A 162 -22.86 -1.59 -26.56
N LEU A 163 -24.12 -1.45 -26.96
CA LEU A 163 -24.87 -2.42 -27.78
C LEU A 163 -25.02 -1.88 -29.19
N VAL A 164 -24.91 -2.77 -30.18
CA VAL A 164 -25.05 -2.42 -31.58
C VAL A 164 -26.42 -2.89 -32.08
N LEU A 165 -27.15 -1.99 -32.73
CA LEU A 165 -28.37 -2.32 -33.48
C LEU A 165 -28.01 -2.44 -34.94
N THR A 166 -28.37 -3.55 -35.57
CA THR A 166 -28.08 -3.83 -36.97
C THR A 166 -29.26 -4.60 -37.63
N TYR A 167 -29.10 -5.03 -38.88
CA TYR A 167 -30.10 -5.80 -39.60
C TYR A 167 -29.65 -7.26 -39.76
N GLU A 168 -30.61 -8.19 -39.90
CA GLU A 168 -30.30 -9.62 -40.06
C GLU A 168 -29.42 -9.90 -41.28
N THR A 169 -29.54 -9.09 -42.32
CA THR A 169 -28.70 -9.15 -43.54
C THR A 169 -27.21 -8.91 -43.26
N ASP A 170 -26.86 -8.28 -42.14
CA ASP A 170 -25.50 -7.85 -41.77
C ASP A 170 -24.92 -8.67 -40.62
N ALA A 171 -25.25 -9.96 -40.50
CA ALA A 171 -24.86 -10.82 -39.37
C ALA A 171 -23.33 -10.94 -39.18
N GLU A 172 -22.54 -10.90 -40.25
CA GLU A 172 -21.07 -10.92 -40.19
C GLU A 172 -20.53 -9.62 -39.55
N ARG A 173 -21.07 -8.48 -39.96
CA ARG A 173 -20.74 -7.17 -39.39
C ARG A 173 -21.16 -7.06 -37.91
N ALA A 174 -22.27 -7.69 -37.52
CA ALA A 174 -22.70 -7.78 -36.13
C ALA A 174 -21.70 -8.54 -35.27
N ALA A 175 -21.20 -9.68 -35.76
CA ALA A 175 -20.17 -10.45 -35.07
C ALA A 175 -18.84 -9.68 -34.95
N ASP A 176 -18.46 -8.94 -35.99
CA ASP A 176 -17.27 -8.09 -35.98
C ASP A 176 -17.40 -6.91 -35.03
N ALA A 177 -18.57 -6.34 -34.83
CA ALA A 177 -18.82 -5.32 -33.84
C ALA A 177 -18.49 -5.80 -32.42
N VAL A 178 -18.86 -7.04 -32.09
CA VAL A 178 -18.48 -7.65 -30.76
C VAL A 178 -16.98 -7.86 -30.69
N ARG A 179 -16.30 -8.30 -31.74
CA ARG A 179 -14.82 -8.45 -31.77
C ARG A 179 -14.10 -7.12 -31.56
N VAL A 180 -14.66 -6.03 -32.07
CA VAL A 180 -14.12 -4.67 -31.87
C VAL A 180 -14.32 -4.16 -30.44
N GLY A 181 -15.31 -4.65 -29.70
CA GLY A 181 -15.51 -4.31 -28.29
C GLY A 181 -16.94 -3.95 -27.86
N ALA A 182 -17.94 -4.06 -28.75
CA ALA A 182 -19.33 -3.99 -28.33
C ALA A 182 -19.66 -5.15 -27.35
N GLN A 183 -20.50 -4.90 -26.37
CA GLN A 183 -20.91 -5.93 -25.40
C GLN A 183 -21.83 -6.96 -26.04
N ASP A 184 -22.67 -6.55 -26.97
CA ASP A 184 -23.58 -7.42 -27.74
C ASP A 184 -24.13 -6.67 -28.96
N TYR A 185 -24.86 -7.39 -29.81
CA TYR A 185 -25.62 -6.83 -30.88
C TYR A 185 -27.08 -7.33 -30.88
N LEU A 186 -27.96 -6.59 -31.51
CA LEU A 186 -29.37 -6.93 -31.66
C LEU A 186 -29.84 -6.64 -33.10
N PHE A 187 -30.65 -7.54 -33.65
CA PHE A 187 -31.27 -7.30 -34.93
C PHE A 187 -32.54 -6.47 -34.77
N ARG A 188 -32.67 -5.43 -35.62
CA ARG A 188 -33.81 -4.53 -35.58
C ARG A 188 -35.13 -5.24 -35.83
N ASP A 189 -35.12 -6.23 -36.73
CA ASP A 189 -36.29 -6.96 -37.14
C ASP A 189 -36.86 -7.87 -36.05
N GLU A 190 -36.03 -8.23 -35.07
CA GLU A 190 -36.39 -9.05 -33.91
C GLU A 190 -36.53 -8.25 -32.61
N LEU A 191 -36.45 -6.91 -32.69
CA LEU A 191 -36.35 -6.06 -31.54
C LEU A 191 -37.71 -5.87 -30.86
N ASP A 192 -37.90 -6.50 -29.69
CA ASP A 192 -39.01 -6.19 -28.80
C ASP A 192 -38.53 -5.61 -27.45
N GLY A 193 -39.45 -5.07 -26.67
CA GLY A 193 -39.09 -4.41 -25.38
C GLY A 193 -38.51 -5.37 -24.35
N ALA A 194 -38.85 -6.65 -24.39
CA ALA A 194 -38.36 -7.66 -23.45
C ALA A 194 -36.93 -8.11 -23.81
N VAL A 195 -36.68 -8.35 -25.11
CA VAL A 195 -35.36 -8.70 -25.65
C VAL A 195 -34.37 -7.57 -25.36
N LEU A 196 -34.75 -6.33 -25.74
CA LEU A 196 -33.90 -5.17 -25.52
C LEU A 196 -33.63 -4.90 -24.03
N SER A 197 -34.65 -4.96 -23.17
CA SER A 197 -34.50 -4.77 -21.73
C SER A 197 -33.55 -5.81 -21.10
N ARG A 198 -33.61 -7.06 -21.58
CA ARG A 198 -32.71 -8.12 -21.13
C ARG A 198 -31.28 -7.90 -21.60
N ALA A 199 -31.07 -7.57 -22.88
CA ALA A 199 -29.76 -7.31 -23.46
C ALA A 199 -29.06 -6.11 -22.78
N VAL A 200 -29.77 -5.01 -22.60
CA VAL A 200 -29.24 -3.83 -21.90
C VAL A 200 -28.83 -4.14 -20.48
N ARG A 201 -29.68 -4.83 -19.72
CA ARG A 201 -29.35 -5.22 -18.34
C ARG A 201 -28.10 -6.09 -18.30
N TYR A 202 -28.02 -7.08 -19.17
CA TYR A 202 -26.85 -7.97 -19.25
C TYR A 202 -25.58 -7.20 -19.62
N ALA A 203 -25.64 -6.33 -20.62
CA ALA A 203 -24.52 -5.52 -21.06
C ALA A 203 -24.01 -4.57 -19.97
N VAL A 204 -24.91 -3.92 -19.23
CA VAL A 204 -24.56 -3.03 -18.10
C VAL A 204 -23.89 -3.82 -16.99
N GLU A 205 -24.44 -4.95 -16.57
CA GLU A 205 -23.86 -5.76 -15.50
C GLU A 205 -22.51 -6.36 -15.91
N ARG A 206 -22.36 -6.83 -17.15
CA ARG A 206 -21.09 -7.31 -17.68
C ARG A 206 -20.03 -6.20 -17.69
N LYS A 207 -20.38 -4.99 -18.14
CA LYS A 207 -19.45 -3.86 -18.15
C LYS A 207 -19.02 -3.46 -16.74
N ARG A 208 -19.95 -3.46 -15.78
CA ARG A 208 -19.62 -3.22 -14.35
C ARG A 208 -18.66 -4.25 -13.79
N ALA A 209 -18.90 -5.53 -14.08
CA ALA A 209 -18.01 -6.61 -13.66
C ALA A 209 -16.61 -6.47 -14.27
N ASP A 210 -16.51 -6.12 -15.55
CA ASP A 210 -15.23 -5.89 -16.24
C ASP A 210 -14.46 -4.70 -15.62
N LEU A 211 -15.15 -3.60 -15.31
CA LEU A 211 -14.55 -2.43 -14.66
C LEU A 211 -14.07 -2.75 -13.25
N ALA A 212 -14.90 -3.41 -12.44
CA ALA A 212 -14.53 -3.85 -11.10
C ALA A 212 -13.33 -4.80 -11.12
N GLN A 213 -13.28 -5.73 -12.08
CA GLN A 213 -12.15 -6.64 -12.25
C GLN A 213 -10.85 -5.90 -12.62
N ARG A 214 -10.92 -4.89 -13.50
CA ARG A 214 -9.77 -4.04 -13.84
C ARG A 214 -9.26 -3.28 -12.63
N GLN A 215 -10.15 -2.61 -11.89
CA GLN A 215 -9.80 -1.89 -10.66
C GLN A 215 -9.17 -2.80 -9.62
N LEU A 216 -9.70 -4.01 -9.44
CA LEU A 216 -9.13 -5.00 -8.53
C LEU A 216 -7.72 -5.44 -8.97
N THR A 217 -7.51 -5.62 -10.28
CA THR A 217 -6.22 -6.02 -10.82
C THR A 217 -5.18 -4.90 -10.67
N GLU A 218 -5.55 -3.66 -10.99
CA GLU A 218 -4.71 -2.47 -10.79
C GLU A 218 -4.35 -2.28 -9.32
N SER A 219 -5.34 -2.39 -8.43
CA SER A 219 -5.10 -2.32 -6.98
C SER A 219 -4.16 -3.42 -6.48
N ARG A 220 -4.28 -4.66 -7.00
CA ARG A 220 -3.37 -5.76 -6.66
C ARG A 220 -1.96 -5.54 -7.18
N MET A 221 -1.81 -5.04 -8.39
CA MET A 221 -0.49 -4.73 -8.96
C MET A 221 0.21 -3.64 -8.13
N LEU A 222 -0.51 -2.57 -7.81
CA LEU A 222 0.00 -1.49 -6.98
C LEU A 222 0.40 -2.00 -5.58
N ALA A 223 -0.44 -2.85 -4.96
CA ALA A 223 -0.12 -3.46 -3.67
C ALA A 223 1.11 -4.38 -3.73
N GLN A 224 1.31 -5.12 -4.83
CA GLN A 224 2.51 -5.97 -5.00
C GLN A 224 3.77 -5.15 -5.20
N GLU A 225 3.70 -4.07 -5.95
CA GLU A 225 4.83 -3.15 -6.17
C GLU A 225 5.22 -2.46 -4.87
N ASN A 226 4.25 -1.98 -4.12
CA ASN A 226 4.45 -1.40 -2.80
C ASN A 226 5.06 -2.41 -1.81
N ALA A 227 4.55 -3.66 -1.75
CA ALA A 227 5.14 -4.70 -0.90
C ALA A 227 6.57 -5.10 -1.30
N ARG A 228 6.97 -4.87 -2.57
CA ARG A 228 8.35 -5.05 -3.01
C ARG A 228 9.26 -3.93 -2.50
N LEU A 229 8.76 -2.70 -2.49
CA LEU A 229 9.46 -1.54 -1.94
C LEU A 229 9.56 -1.65 -0.41
N GLU A 230 8.49 -2.03 0.29
CA GLU A 230 8.50 -2.29 1.75
C GLU A 230 9.63 -3.23 2.17
N ARG A 231 9.86 -4.33 1.43
CA ARG A 231 10.98 -5.25 1.73
C ARG A 231 12.36 -4.60 1.60
N GLY A 232 12.48 -3.53 0.83
CA GLY A 232 13.69 -2.71 0.76
C GLY A 232 13.85 -1.77 1.95
N LEU A 233 12.74 -1.27 2.50
CA LEU A 233 12.72 -0.37 3.65
C LEU A 233 12.99 -1.09 4.97
N LEU A 234 12.46 -2.32 5.13
CA LEU A 234 12.62 -3.13 6.32
C LEU A 234 13.84 -4.07 6.19
N PRO A 235 15.06 -3.59 6.47
CA PRO A 235 16.25 -4.40 6.30
C PRO A 235 16.30 -5.54 7.32
N THR A 236 16.85 -6.66 6.92
CA THR A 236 17.29 -7.67 7.89
C THR A 236 18.50 -7.12 8.62
N PRO A 237 18.49 -7.05 9.98
CA PRO A 237 19.62 -6.59 10.75
C PRO A 237 20.82 -7.55 10.58
N LEU A 238 22.02 -7.02 10.47
CA LEU A 238 23.24 -7.81 10.34
C LEU A 238 23.94 -7.86 11.72
N LEU A 239 23.44 -8.68 12.63
CA LEU A 239 23.88 -8.77 14.03
C LEU A 239 24.52 -10.11 14.40
N ASP A 240 24.95 -10.90 13.42
CA ASP A 240 25.54 -12.20 13.66
C ASP A 240 26.74 -12.12 14.64
N GLY A 241 26.69 -12.93 15.68
CA GLY A 241 27.68 -12.94 16.76
C GLY A 241 27.62 -11.76 17.73
N SER A 242 26.55 -10.98 17.74
CA SER A 242 26.25 -9.98 18.77
C SER A 242 25.42 -10.58 19.90
N ASP A 243 25.66 -10.14 21.14
CA ASP A 243 24.83 -10.47 22.31
C ASP A 243 23.59 -9.56 22.41
N LEU A 244 23.44 -8.60 21.49
CA LEU A 244 22.30 -7.67 21.48
C LEU A 244 21.08 -8.33 20.84
N ARG A 245 19.92 -8.10 21.46
CA ARG A 245 18.62 -8.43 20.88
C ARG A 245 18.12 -7.22 20.11
N PHE A 246 17.47 -7.49 19.00
CA PHE A 246 16.89 -6.49 18.11
C PHE A 246 15.39 -6.72 17.96
N ALA A 247 14.62 -5.66 18.03
CA ALA A 247 13.24 -5.61 17.60
C ALA A 247 13.00 -4.32 16.83
N ALA A 248 12.12 -4.36 15.83
CA ALA A 248 11.71 -3.17 15.10
C ALA A 248 10.22 -3.26 14.73
N CYS A 249 9.58 -2.11 14.69
CA CYS A 249 8.19 -1.97 14.24
C CYS A 249 8.12 -0.80 13.26
N TYR A 250 7.52 -1.03 12.11
CA TYR A 250 7.20 0.00 11.12
C TYR A 250 5.71 -0.01 10.83
N ARG A 251 5.07 1.15 10.83
CA ARG A 251 3.66 1.30 10.47
C ARG A 251 3.48 2.57 9.66
N PRO A 252 2.91 2.47 8.44
CA PRO A 252 2.61 3.64 7.63
C PRO A 252 1.50 4.49 8.23
N GLY A 253 1.57 5.79 7.97
CA GLY A 253 0.58 6.78 8.37
C GLY A 253 -0.71 6.73 7.53
N ARG A 254 -1.50 7.83 7.57
CA ARG A 254 -2.80 7.95 6.89
C ARG A 254 -2.75 7.93 5.37
N SER A 255 -1.63 8.28 4.77
CA SER A 255 -1.52 8.20 3.34
C SER A 255 -1.69 6.73 2.95
N ARG A 256 -2.61 6.44 2.05
CA ARG A 256 -2.78 5.10 1.43
C ARG A 256 -1.52 4.67 0.66
N ALA A 257 -0.47 5.49 0.67
CA ALA A 257 0.87 5.12 0.30
C ALA A 257 1.35 4.11 1.36
N LEU A 258 1.68 2.91 0.92
CA LEU A 258 2.17 1.82 1.76
C LEU A 258 3.59 2.09 2.30
N LEU A 259 4.18 3.24 1.95
CA LEU A 259 5.57 3.59 2.21
C LEU A 259 5.67 5.07 2.55
N GLY A 260 6.42 5.38 3.58
CA GLY A 260 6.80 6.71 3.97
C GLY A 260 8.29 6.95 3.94
N GLY A 261 8.69 8.13 4.36
CA GLY A 261 10.08 8.57 4.44
C GLY A 261 10.92 7.90 5.52
N ASP A 262 10.29 7.20 6.46
CA ASP A 262 10.96 6.54 7.59
C ASP A 262 11.83 5.36 7.16
N PHE A 263 13.05 5.29 7.66
CA PHE A 263 13.98 4.21 7.39
C PHE A 263 14.89 3.91 8.58
N TYR A 264 15.37 2.66 8.71
CA TYR A 264 16.30 2.26 9.76
C TYR A 264 17.22 1.15 9.28
N ASP A 265 18.33 0.95 9.99
CA ASP A 265 19.23 -0.17 9.78
C ASP A 265 20.06 -0.48 11.02
N THR A 266 20.59 -1.72 11.10
CA THR A 266 21.49 -2.14 12.16
C THR A 266 22.49 -3.14 11.62
N VAL A 267 23.78 -2.86 11.84
CA VAL A 267 24.88 -3.72 11.36
C VAL A 267 25.94 -3.88 12.46
N ARG A 268 26.56 -5.05 12.48
CA ARG A 268 27.75 -5.30 13.30
C ARG A 268 28.97 -5.33 12.37
N THR A 269 30.00 -4.56 12.72
CA THR A 269 31.27 -4.53 12.02
C THR A 269 32.24 -5.60 12.54
N PRO A 270 33.32 -5.96 11.78
CA PRO A 270 34.25 -7.02 12.18
C PRO A 270 34.98 -6.78 13.50
N ASP A 271 35.13 -5.52 13.94
CA ASP A 271 35.70 -5.13 15.25
C ASP A 271 34.75 -5.37 16.43
N GLY A 272 33.51 -5.83 16.16
CA GLY A 272 32.49 -6.13 17.13
C GLY A 272 31.59 -4.95 17.48
N THR A 273 31.84 -3.76 16.95
CA THR A 273 30.98 -2.58 17.13
C THR A 273 29.62 -2.81 16.45
N VAL A 274 28.54 -2.48 17.11
CA VAL A 274 27.18 -2.49 16.53
C VAL A 274 26.76 -1.05 16.22
N HIS A 275 26.48 -0.83 14.95
CA HIS A 275 25.98 0.45 14.45
C HIS A 275 24.49 0.34 14.20
N ALA A 276 23.72 1.30 14.67
CA ALA A 276 22.29 1.42 14.41
C ALA A 276 21.96 2.82 13.91
N MET A 277 21.01 2.91 13.02
CA MET A 277 20.46 4.19 12.58
C MET A 277 18.96 4.13 12.42
N ILE A 278 18.31 5.27 12.58
CA ILE A 278 16.93 5.54 12.20
C ILE A 278 16.87 6.94 11.64
N GLY A 279 16.05 7.14 10.62
CA GLY A 279 15.89 8.43 9.97
C GLY A 279 14.52 8.56 9.34
N ASP A 280 14.22 9.79 8.95
CA ASP A 280 12.99 10.16 8.27
C ASP A 280 13.30 11.22 7.21
N VAL A 281 12.82 11.00 5.99
CA VAL A 281 12.87 11.95 4.86
C VAL A 281 11.62 12.80 4.91
N CYS A 282 11.77 14.12 4.94
CA CYS A 282 10.63 15.03 4.99
C CYS A 282 9.69 14.85 3.79
N GLY A 283 8.38 14.72 4.08
CA GLY A 283 7.37 14.44 3.07
C GLY A 283 6.84 13.02 3.15
N HIS A 284 6.00 12.64 2.22
CA HIS A 284 5.38 11.33 2.19
C HIS A 284 5.12 10.89 0.75
N GLY A 285 5.49 9.70 0.43
CA GLY A 285 5.22 9.13 -0.88
C GLY A 285 6.32 8.20 -1.39
N PRO A 286 6.20 7.74 -2.63
CA PRO A 286 7.14 6.80 -3.23
C PRO A 286 8.56 7.37 -3.41
N ASP A 287 8.66 8.66 -3.69
CA ASP A 287 9.94 9.32 -3.95
C ASP A 287 10.74 9.50 -2.65
N GLU A 288 10.08 9.91 -1.56
CA GLU A 288 10.66 10.02 -0.23
C GLU A 288 11.06 8.65 0.32
N ALA A 289 10.22 7.63 0.09
CA ALA A 289 10.53 6.25 0.44
C ALA A 289 11.74 5.70 -0.33
N ALA A 290 11.87 6.01 -1.62
CA ALA A 290 13.02 5.62 -2.44
C ALA A 290 14.30 6.27 -1.91
N LEU A 291 14.26 7.58 -1.62
CA LEU A 291 15.38 8.32 -1.05
C LEU A 291 15.79 7.76 0.33
N GLY A 292 14.83 7.39 1.18
CA GLY A 292 15.09 6.71 2.45
C GLY A 292 15.86 5.39 2.28
N VAL A 293 15.51 4.58 1.28
CA VAL A 293 16.26 3.35 0.93
C VAL A 293 17.68 3.67 0.46
N GLU A 294 17.87 4.66 -0.38
CA GLU A 294 19.16 5.10 -0.90
C GLU A 294 20.07 5.56 0.24
N LEU A 295 19.56 6.40 1.14
CA LEU A 295 20.29 6.86 2.33
C LEU A 295 20.65 5.69 3.25
N ARG A 296 19.74 4.74 3.46
CA ARG A 296 20.00 3.54 4.25
C ARG A 296 21.13 2.68 3.66
N ILE A 297 21.09 2.44 2.35
CA ILE A 297 22.12 1.64 1.66
C ILE A 297 23.46 2.36 1.69
N ALA A 298 23.46 3.69 1.45
CA ALA A 298 24.66 4.51 1.54
C ALA A 298 25.23 4.48 2.97
N TRP A 299 24.40 4.66 4.00
CA TRP A 299 24.83 4.57 5.39
C TRP A 299 25.48 3.20 5.69
N ARG A 300 24.89 2.10 5.28
CA ARG A 300 25.44 0.73 5.47
C ARG A 300 26.80 0.59 4.81
N ALA A 301 26.93 1.06 3.57
CA ALA A 301 28.19 1.01 2.82
C ALA A 301 29.28 1.84 3.48
N LEU A 302 28.96 3.06 3.91
CA LEU A 302 29.88 3.97 4.60
C LEU A 302 30.32 3.41 5.97
N THR A 303 29.40 2.81 6.71
CA THR A 303 29.68 2.14 7.99
C THR A 303 30.66 0.97 7.79
N PHE A 304 30.44 0.11 6.80
CA PHE A 304 31.38 -0.97 6.46
C PHE A 304 32.74 -0.46 5.93
N ALA A 305 32.78 0.74 5.34
CA ALA A 305 34.01 1.41 4.99
C ALA A 305 34.74 2.03 6.19
N GLY A 306 34.18 1.94 7.39
CA GLY A 306 34.78 2.40 8.65
C GLY A 306 34.44 3.86 9.03
N LEU A 307 33.52 4.51 8.30
CA LEU A 307 33.08 5.85 8.65
C LEU A 307 32.09 5.77 9.82
N CYS A 308 32.16 6.74 10.72
CA CYS A 308 31.22 6.91 11.82
C CYS A 308 31.08 8.39 12.24
N GLY A 309 30.07 8.72 13.02
CA GLY A 309 29.88 10.05 13.59
C GLY A 309 29.74 11.16 12.55
N ASP A 310 30.37 12.29 12.78
CA ASP A 310 30.32 13.50 11.96
C ASP A 310 30.75 13.27 10.49
N GLU A 311 31.80 12.49 10.27
CA GLU A 311 32.33 12.20 8.93
C GLU A 311 31.33 11.36 8.11
N LEU A 312 30.69 10.38 8.73
CA LEU A 312 29.64 9.58 8.11
C LEU A 312 28.46 10.47 7.71
N LEU A 313 27.95 11.30 8.63
CA LEU A 313 26.80 12.16 8.39
C LEU A 313 27.11 13.23 7.33
N ALA A 314 28.32 13.83 7.37
CA ALA A 314 28.74 14.77 6.34
C ALA A 314 28.85 14.15 4.94
N THR A 315 29.19 12.87 4.87
CA THR A 315 29.22 12.15 3.59
C THR A 315 27.81 11.78 3.13
N LEU A 316 26.95 11.35 4.06
CA LEU A 316 25.57 11.02 3.78
C LEU A 316 24.76 12.24 3.34
N GLN A 317 25.02 13.42 3.91
CA GLN A 317 24.45 14.68 3.44
C GLN A 317 24.76 14.93 1.96
N LYS A 318 25.98 14.66 1.51
CA LYS A 318 26.33 14.81 0.09
C LYS A 318 25.55 13.85 -0.81
N VAL A 319 25.29 12.62 -0.33
CA VAL A 319 24.42 11.67 -1.04
C VAL A 319 23.02 12.27 -1.15
N LEU A 320 22.42 12.70 -0.05
CA LEU A 320 21.11 13.34 -0.04
C LEU A 320 21.04 14.54 -1.02
N GLU A 321 22.02 15.43 -0.98
CA GLU A 321 22.07 16.63 -1.84
C GLU A 321 22.14 16.31 -3.34
N HIS A 322 22.64 15.11 -3.73
CA HIS A 322 22.72 14.69 -5.13
C HIS A 322 21.49 13.89 -5.59
N GLU A 323 20.87 13.14 -4.68
CA GLU A 323 19.76 12.24 -5.02
C GLU A 323 18.38 12.88 -4.82
N ARG A 324 18.25 13.90 -3.97
CA ARG A 324 16.98 14.60 -3.74
C ARG A 324 16.48 15.31 -4.98
N ALA A 325 15.18 15.22 -5.24
CA ALA A 325 14.54 15.85 -6.40
C ALA A 325 14.41 17.38 -6.27
N ASP A 326 14.42 17.91 -5.04
CA ASP A 326 14.25 19.32 -4.72
C ASP A 326 15.16 19.73 -3.55
N ASP A 327 15.66 20.98 -3.55
CA ASP A 327 16.50 21.53 -2.49
C ASP A 327 15.76 21.69 -1.14
N GLU A 328 14.43 21.66 -1.14
CA GLU A 328 13.60 21.71 0.07
C GLU A 328 13.55 20.36 0.80
N ILE A 329 13.92 19.24 0.14
CA ILE A 329 13.94 17.92 0.75
C ILE A 329 15.15 17.79 1.68
N PHE A 330 14.87 17.40 2.91
CA PHE A 330 15.87 17.13 3.95
C PHE A 330 15.56 15.79 4.65
N ALA A 331 16.51 15.27 5.42
CA ALA A 331 16.30 14.07 6.19
C ALA A 331 16.77 14.26 7.64
N THR A 332 15.96 13.79 8.58
CA THR A 332 16.37 13.66 9.97
C THR A 332 17.05 12.32 10.19
N LEU A 333 18.07 12.25 11.04
CA LEU A 333 18.81 11.02 11.30
C LEU A 333 19.34 10.94 12.71
N CYS A 334 19.18 9.77 13.36
CA CYS A 334 19.87 9.39 14.57
C CYS A 334 20.79 8.21 14.28
N THR A 335 22.07 8.29 14.67
CA THR A 335 23.03 7.19 14.59
C THR A 335 23.61 6.86 15.94
N VAL A 336 23.76 5.56 16.23
CA VAL A 336 24.35 5.07 17.49
C VAL A 336 25.39 4.00 17.16
N ASP A 337 26.61 4.18 17.69
CA ASP A 337 27.71 3.22 17.56
C ASP A 337 27.98 2.59 18.94
N ILE A 338 27.55 1.35 19.15
CA ILE A 338 27.67 0.62 20.42
C ILE A 338 28.99 -0.14 20.41
N SER A 339 29.85 0.12 21.43
CA SER A 339 31.12 -0.57 21.59
C SER A 339 30.97 -2.08 21.66
N ALA A 340 32.01 -2.82 21.26
CA ALA A 340 31.99 -4.29 21.22
C ALA A 340 31.69 -4.92 22.60
N ASP A 341 32.04 -4.24 23.72
CA ASP A 341 31.70 -4.66 25.06
C ASP A 341 30.26 -4.30 25.49
N GLY A 342 29.51 -3.57 24.61
CA GLY A 342 28.13 -3.16 24.82
C GLY A 342 27.91 -2.19 25.98
N ARG A 343 28.98 -1.54 26.51
CA ARG A 343 28.86 -0.68 27.68
C ARG A 343 28.80 0.80 27.39
N ARG A 344 29.25 1.19 26.18
CA ARG A 344 29.31 2.58 25.76
C ARG A 344 28.73 2.71 24.36
N ALA A 345 28.19 3.88 24.09
CA ALA A 345 27.73 4.22 22.74
C ALA A 345 28.18 5.62 22.35
N GLY A 346 28.48 5.82 21.06
CA GLY A 346 28.60 7.12 20.44
C GLY A 346 27.28 7.49 19.78
N LEU A 347 26.71 8.64 20.09
CA LEU A 347 25.46 9.16 19.56
C LEU A 347 25.70 10.37 18.70
N CYS A 348 25.11 10.42 17.48
CA CYS A 348 24.98 11.62 16.68
C CYS A 348 23.50 11.84 16.31
N LEU A 349 23.06 13.08 16.38
CA LEU A 349 21.70 13.50 16.02
C LEU A 349 21.75 14.57 14.92
N ALA A 350 21.03 14.33 13.86
CA ALA A 350 20.82 15.26 12.75
C ALA A 350 19.34 15.63 12.66
N GLY A 351 18.89 16.58 13.51
CA GLY A 351 17.50 17.03 13.54
C GLY A 351 16.49 15.99 14.03
N HIS A 352 16.95 14.82 14.50
CA HIS A 352 16.10 13.67 14.83
C HIS A 352 15.79 13.61 16.34
N PRO A 353 14.63 13.03 16.75
CA PRO A 353 14.32 12.81 18.15
C PRO A 353 15.42 12.02 18.89
N ALA A 354 15.65 12.39 20.14
CA ALA A 354 16.64 11.71 20.96
C ALA A 354 16.15 10.30 21.39
N PRO A 355 17.04 9.28 21.38
CA PRO A 355 16.69 7.94 21.82
C PRO A 355 16.32 7.89 23.30
N LEU A 356 15.43 6.93 23.64
CA LEU A 356 15.08 6.59 25.01
C LEU A 356 15.98 5.45 25.51
N LEU A 357 16.67 5.68 26.64
CA LEU A 357 17.51 4.69 27.29
C LEU A 357 16.88 4.24 28.63
N ALA A 358 16.66 2.93 28.77
CA ALA A 358 16.26 2.30 30.01
C ALA A 358 17.40 1.42 30.54
N ARG A 359 17.86 1.64 31.78
CA ARG A 359 18.84 0.82 32.47
C ARG A 359 18.17 0.00 33.55
N ALA A 360 18.74 -1.14 33.87
CA ALA A 360 18.22 -2.00 34.94
C ALA A 360 18.14 -1.23 36.25
N GLY A 361 16.94 -1.13 36.82
CA GLY A 361 16.68 -0.45 38.10
C GLY A 361 16.58 1.07 38.02
N GLU A 362 16.67 1.67 36.84
CA GLU A 362 16.49 3.10 36.61
C GLU A 362 15.19 3.36 35.82
N HIS A 363 14.67 4.56 35.98
CA HIS A 363 13.56 5.02 35.14
C HIS A 363 14.05 5.33 33.72
N PRO A 364 13.33 4.92 32.65
CA PRO A 364 13.69 5.29 31.28
C PRO A 364 13.82 6.79 31.11
N GLN A 365 14.85 7.23 30.39
CA GLN A 365 15.12 8.64 30.17
C GLN A 365 15.63 8.90 28.75
N LEU A 366 15.29 10.05 28.20
CA LEU A 366 15.82 10.50 26.92
C LEU A 366 17.31 10.80 27.02
N LEU A 367 18.05 10.41 25.99
CA LEU A 367 19.45 10.81 25.89
C LEU A 367 19.55 12.32 25.61
N PRO A 368 20.65 12.99 26.03
CA PRO A 368 20.82 14.42 25.82
C PRO A 368 20.83 14.77 24.31
N TYR A 369 20.03 15.76 23.90
CA TYR A 369 19.91 16.22 22.52
C TYR A 369 20.48 17.64 22.27
N GLU A 370 20.91 18.34 23.31
CA GLU A 370 21.36 19.73 23.27
C GLU A 370 22.52 20.01 22.31
N PHE A 371 23.19 18.96 21.85
CA PHE A 371 24.34 19.02 20.96
C PHE A 371 24.07 18.39 19.58
N GLY A 372 22.79 18.17 19.26
CA GLY A 372 22.39 17.70 17.94
C GLY A 372 22.72 18.75 16.84
N GLY A 373 23.08 18.29 15.65
CA GLY A 373 23.19 19.11 14.46
C GLY A 373 21.84 19.27 13.74
N PRO A 374 21.77 20.13 12.72
CA PRO A 374 20.58 20.27 11.89
C PRO A 374 20.30 18.97 11.10
N ALA A 375 19.08 18.81 10.59
CA ALA A 375 18.78 17.75 9.65
C ALA A 375 19.70 17.82 8.42
N LEU A 376 19.95 16.67 7.81
CA LEU A 376 20.76 16.57 6.59
C LEU A 376 20.08 17.35 5.47
N GLY A 377 20.83 18.12 4.71
CA GLY A 377 20.34 18.91 3.58
C GLY A 377 19.86 20.32 3.94
N LEU A 378 19.67 20.66 5.24
CA LEU A 378 19.21 22.00 5.63
C LEU A 378 20.30 23.05 5.59
N LEU A 379 21.51 22.72 6.04
CA LEU A 379 22.60 23.68 6.13
C LEU A 379 23.88 23.13 5.47
N PRO A 380 24.52 23.87 4.56
CA PRO A 380 25.82 23.49 4.02
C PRO A 380 26.87 23.50 5.12
N HIS A 381 27.78 22.54 5.09
CA HIS A 381 28.87 22.41 6.06
C HIS A 381 28.43 22.20 7.52
N ALA A 382 27.23 21.66 7.72
CA ALA A 382 26.73 21.28 9.05
C ALA A 382 27.69 20.32 9.75
N ARG A 383 27.60 20.28 11.09
CA ARG A 383 28.38 19.39 11.95
C ARG A 383 27.48 18.67 12.92
N TRP A 384 27.83 17.42 13.20
CA TRP A 384 27.08 16.52 14.08
C TRP A 384 28.01 15.93 15.15
N PRO A 385 28.23 16.68 16.26
CA PRO A 385 29.14 16.24 17.31
C PRO A 385 28.76 14.87 17.86
N ARG A 386 29.72 13.95 17.90
CA ARG A 386 29.53 12.62 18.47
C ARG A 386 29.62 12.67 19.98
N ARG A 387 28.55 12.31 20.66
CA ARG A 387 28.45 12.22 22.12
C ARG A 387 28.68 10.81 22.60
N GLN A 388 29.55 10.66 23.61
CA GLN A 388 29.72 9.40 24.33
C GLN A 388 28.67 9.26 25.41
N VAL A 389 28.03 8.07 25.46
CA VAL A 389 26.99 7.70 26.43
C VAL A 389 27.41 6.40 27.12
N GLU A 390 27.37 6.41 28.43
CA GLU A 390 27.53 5.17 29.20
C GLU A 390 26.20 4.42 29.25
N LEU A 391 26.18 3.19 28.71
CA LEU A 391 24.98 2.34 28.68
C LEU A 391 24.84 1.46 29.93
N GLY A 392 25.96 1.03 30.48
CA GLY A 392 25.97 0.11 31.63
C GLY A 392 26.01 -1.36 31.24
N GLY A 393 25.63 -2.24 32.17
CA GLY A 393 25.68 -3.69 31.95
C GLY A 393 24.45 -4.28 31.30
N SER A 394 23.26 -3.83 31.68
CA SER A 394 21.96 -4.25 31.14
C SER A 394 21.13 -3.02 30.86
N TRP A 395 20.65 -2.94 29.61
CA TRP A 395 19.95 -1.77 29.12
C TRP A 395 19.08 -2.08 27.91
N SER A 396 18.10 -1.21 27.66
CA SER A 396 17.28 -1.15 26.45
C SER A 396 17.40 0.25 25.84
N LEU A 397 17.71 0.34 24.56
CA LEU A 397 17.80 1.58 23.80
C LEU A 397 16.73 1.59 22.70
N MET A 398 15.78 2.52 22.80
CA MET A 398 14.72 2.70 21.83
C MET A 398 15.00 3.94 20.98
N MET A 399 15.08 3.76 19.66
CA MET A 399 15.14 4.83 18.67
C MET A 399 13.80 4.88 17.94
N TYR A 400 13.29 6.06 17.61
CA TYR A 400 11.95 6.22 17.06
C TYR A 400 11.86 7.49 16.20
N THR A 401 10.98 7.48 15.20
CA THR A 401 10.63 8.64 14.38
C THR A 401 9.54 9.47 15.06
N ASP A 402 9.34 10.68 14.59
CA ASP A 402 8.42 11.65 15.21
C ASP A 402 6.96 11.22 15.18
N GLY A 403 6.54 10.36 14.24
CA GLY A 403 5.20 9.79 14.23
C GLY A 403 4.82 9.07 15.54
N LEU A 404 5.78 8.56 16.31
CA LEU A 404 5.53 7.97 17.62
C LEU A 404 5.16 9.03 18.69
N ILE A 405 5.61 10.27 18.55
CA ILE A 405 5.41 11.37 19.51
C ILE A 405 4.34 12.38 19.06
N GLU A 406 3.88 12.28 17.84
CA GLU A 406 2.88 13.16 17.25
C GLU A 406 1.44 12.78 17.61
N GLY A 407 1.23 11.68 18.31
CA GLY A 407 -0.07 11.23 18.81
C GLY A 407 -0.85 12.36 19.50
N ARG A 408 -2.14 12.50 19.17
CA ARG A 408 -3.01 13.53 19.77
C ARG A 408 -3.52 13.07 21.12
N ILE A 409 -3.45 13.95 22.12
CA ILE A 409 -4.00 13.69 23.44
C ILE A 409 -5.36 14.40 23.57
N GLY A 410 -6.42 13.62 23.81
CA GLY A 410 -7.77 14.15 24.06
C GLY A 410 -8.45 14.75 22.83
N LYS A 411 -9.35 15.72 23.06
CA LYS A 411 -10.16 16.37 22.03
C LYS A 411 -9.51 17.61 21.39
N GLY A 412 -8.27 17.94 21.77
CA GLY A 412 -7.54 19.13 21.33
C GLY A 412 -6.44 18.83 20.31
N ASN A 413 -5.61 19.86 20.04
CA ASN A 413 -4.41 19.74 19.20
C ASN A 413 -3.15 19.42 20.01
N GLN A 414 -3.28 19.03 21.27
CA GLN A 414 -2.14 18.68 22.11
C GLN A 414 -1.56 17.35 21.62
N ARG A 415 -0.24 17.34 21.33
CA ARG A 415 0.50 16.14 20.96
C ARG A 415 1.05 15.42 22.18
N LEU A 416 1.29 14.13 22.05
CA LEU A 416 1.89 13.28 23.09
C LEU A 416 3.26 13.83 23.51
N GLY A 417 4.08 14.18 22.54
CA GLY A 417 5.43 14.68 22.76
C GLY A 417 6.37 13.62 23.35
N GLN A 418 7.62 14.02 23.55
CA GLN A 418 8.65 13.13 24.09
C GLN A 418 8.39 12.72 25.54
N GLU A 419 7.83 13.62 26.36
CA GLU A 419 7.50 13.34 27.75
C GLU A 419 6.39 12.29 27.85
N GLY A 420 5.29 12.49 27.12
CA GLY A 420 4.18 11.54 27.12
C GLY A 420 4.57 10.17 26.58
N MET A 421 5.40 10.13 25.53
CA MET A 421 5.95 8.87 24.99
C MET A 421 6.84 8.18 26.03
N THR A 422 7.70 8.91 26.74
CA THR A 422 8.55 8.36 27.79
C THR A 422 7.72 7.75 28.92
N GLU A 423 6.66 8.43 29.35
CA GLU A 423 5.73 7.91 30.37
C GLU A 423 4.98 6.65 29.88
N LEU A 424 4.52 6.67 28.63
CA LEU A 424 3.83 5.55 27.99
C LEU A 424 4.74 4.30 27.97
N VAL A 425 5.94 4.42 27.43
CA VAL A 425 6.90 3.32 27.35
C VAL A 425 7.32 2.84 28.72
N SER A 426 7.57 3.76 29.66
CA SER A 426 7.94 3.41 31.05
C SER A 426 6.85 2.59 31.73
N ARG A 427 5.59 2.95 31.58
CA ARG A 427 4.44 2.20 32.11
C ARG A 427 4.35 0.79 31.50
N GLN A 428 4.55 0.67 30.20
CA GLN A 428 4.50 -0.62 29.50
C GLN A 428 5.67 -1.53 29.90
N MET A 429 6.89 -0.98 30.03
CA MET A 429 8.05 -1.72 30.54
C MET A 429 7.84 -2.17 32.00
N ALA A 430 7.25 -1.32 32.83
CA ALA A 430 6.90 -1.69 34.24
C ALA A 430 5.82 -2.79 34.30
N ALA A 431 4.97 -2.90 33.30
CA ALA A 431 4.02 -4.01 33.11
C ALA A 431 4.67 -5.30 32.59
N GLY A 432 5.99 -5.31 32.33
CA GLY A 432 6.76 -6.47 31.90
C GLY A 432 6.88 -6.65 30.39
N LEU A 433 6.36 -5.71 29.57
CA LEU A 433 6.50 -5.77 28.13
C LEU A 433 7.95 -5.52 27.70
N SER A 434 8.42 -6.22 26.67
CA SER A 434 9.79 -6.11 26.13
C SER A 434 9.83 -6.55 24.66
N GLY A 435 10.89 -6.17 23.93
CA GLY A 435 11.07 -6.58 22.53
C GLY A 435 9.90 -6.14 21.64
N GLU A 436 9.47 -7.00 20.74
CA GLU A 436 8.38 -6.73 19.80
C GLU A 436 7.05 -6.39 20.47
N GLU A 437 6.74 -7.04 21.61
CA GLU A 437 5.50 -6.77 22.35
C GLU A 437 5.44 -5.34 22.89
N LEU A 438 6.56 -4.80 23.35
CA LEU A 438 6.66 -3.42 23.79
C LEU A 438 6.45 -2.44 22.63
N LEU A 439 7.09 -2.70 21.49
CA LEU A 439 6.96 -1.86 20.31
C LEU A 439 5.53 -1.85 19.77
N ASP A 440 4.93 -3.02 19.60
CA ASP A 440 3.55 -3.14 19.13
C ASP A 440 2.54 -2.50 20.07
N ALA A 441 2.75 -2.60 21.39
CA ALA A 441 1.89 -1.97 22.37
C ALA A 441 2.02 -0.45 22.32
N SER A 442 3.24 0.08 22.20
CA SER A 442 3.50 1.52 22.11
C SER A 442 2.87 2.13 20.87
N VAL A 443 3.09 1.55 19.69
CA VAL A 443 2.52 2.03 18.44
C VAL A 443 0.98 1.92 18.43
N ARG A 444 0.44 0.83 18.99
CA ARG A 444 -1.01 0.66 19.10
C ARG A 444 -1.64 1.72 19.99
N GLU A 445 -1.03 2.04 21.13
CA GLU A 445 -1.54 3.08 22.02
C GLU A 445 -1.51 4.47 21.36
N VAL A 446 -0.45 4.82 20.64
CA VAL A 446 -0.37 6.08 19.87
C VAL A 446 -1.46 6.13 18.80
N ARG A 447 -1.70 5.03 18.07
CA ARG A 447 -2.78 4.93 17.10
C ARG A 447 -4.16 5.12 17.74
N ASP A 448 -4.39 4.53 18.90
CA ASP A 448 -5.66 4.65 19.63
C ASP A 448 -5.88 6.09 20.13
N LEU A 449 -4.83 6.78 20.58
CA LEU A 449 -4.85 8.20 20.93
C LEU A 449 -5.25 9.08 19.73
N ASN A 450 -4.87 8.70 18.52
CA ASN A 450 -5.23 9.36 17.27
C ASN A 450 -6.61 9.00 16.72
N GLY A 451 -7.39 8.20 17.44
CA GLY A 451 -8.72 7.78 17.00
C GLY A 451 -8.74 6.61 16.03
N GLY A 452 -7.69 5.77 16.04
CA GLY A 452 -7.60 4.51 15.31
C GLY A 452 -6.71 4.57 14.06
N GLU A 453 -6.16 5.72 13.71
CA GLU A 453 -5.23 5.91 12.60
C GLU A 453 -3.96 6.62 13.08
N LEU A 454 -2.81 6.36 12.43
CA LEU A 454 -1.60 7.12 12.66
C LEU A 454 -1.65 8.42 11.84
N THR A 455 -1.10 9.50 12.39
CA THR A 455 -1.04 10.81 11.70
C THR A 455 0.11 10.87 10.72
N ASP A 456 1.20 10.15 11.02
CA ASP A 456 2.41 10.05 10.24
C ASP A 456 2.94 8.62 10.25
N ASP A 457 3.96 8.34 9.45
CA ASP A 457 4.68 7.09 9.49
C ASP A 457 5.37 6.91 10.84
N VAL A 458 5.48 5.68 11.30
CA VAL A 458 6.11 5.36 12.58
C VAL A 458 7.10 4.23 12.37
N ALA A 459 8.36 4.53 12.58
CA ALA A 459 9.41 3.53 12.75
C ALA A 459 9.91 3.54 14.18
N VAL A 460 10.08 2.36 14.76
CA VAL A 460 10.67 2.19 16.10
C VAL A 460 11.64 1.03 16.06
N LEU A 461 12.82 1.24 16.62
CA LEU A 461 13.89 0.25 16.74
C LEU A 461 14.28 0.11 18.21
N LEU A 462 14.38 -1.11 18.68
CA LEU A 462 14.79 -1.44 20.05
C LEU A 462 16.02 -2.35 20.02
N LEU A 463 17.06 -1.96 20.73
CA LEU A 463 18.22 -2.76 21.02
C LEU A 463 18.26 -3.06 22.51
N ASP A 464 18.37 -4.33 22.88
CA ASP A 464 18.43 -4.79 24.27
C ASP A 464 19.72 -5.54 24.56
N ARG A 465 20.31 -5.24 25.71
CA ARG A 465 21.36 -6.02 26.34
C ARG A 465 20.93 -6.47 27.72
N ARG A 466 20.92 -7.78 27.96
CA ARG A 466 20.55 -8.39 29.23
C ARG A 466 21.75 -9.01 29.93
#